data_2fd71f99afd504fa09ec6096032b7b49
#
_entry.id   2fd71f99afd504fa09ec6096032b7b49
#
_cell.length_a   1.000
_cell.length_b   1.000
_cell.length_c   1.000
_cell.angle_alpha   90.00
_cell.angle_beta   90.00
_cell.angle_gamma   90.00
#
_symmetry.space_group_name_H-M   'P 1'
#
loop_
_entity.id
_entity.type
_entity.pdbx_description
1 polymer ?
#
loop_
_entity_poly.entity_id
_entity_poly.type
_entity_poly.pdbx_seq_one_letter_code
_entity_poly.pdbx_strand_id
1 'polypeptide(L)'
;MIDNPLTHILIRPNVISPEGIREMVDHIKKSPCEDLSVFDAETTNKTGETSWQVDKKTRDTQIVPMDNLYPKVEELLRHAVKEIINPFYGIEVSSSEIPQVLSYGVGGHYKPHIDGESIWVTPKGEHIWKKSTDRDISMVFYLNDDFEGGDFIFPDHHIRVRPEPGMMVCFPSSHHYVHGVEPVTRGKRYSIVCWAT
;
A
#
# COMPACT_ATOMS: atom_id res chain seq x y z
N MET A 1 -11.80 17.01 4.32
CA MET A 1 -11.93 15.66 4.89
C MET A 1 -12.95 14.91 4.08
N ILE A 2 -12.53 13.87 3.38
CA ILE A 2 -13.46 12.95 2.72
C ILE A 2 -13.43 11.67 3.57
N ASP A 3 -14.02 11.77 4.77
CA ASP A 3 -14.34 10.59 5.56
C ASP A 3 -15.67 10.09 5.01
N ASN A 4 -15.65 9.02 4.22
CA ASN A 4 -16.89 8.37 3.81
C ASN A 4 -17.09 7.13 4.69
N PRO A 5 -17.82 7.23 5.79
CA PRO A 5 -18.06 6.11 6.69
C PRO A 5 -18.83 4.96 6.04
N LEU A 6 -19.47 5.20 4.90
CA LEU A 6 -20.17 4.16 4.13
C LEU A 6 -19.22 3.25 3.35
N THR A 7 -18.02 3.72 3.04
CA THR A 7 -17.02 2.93 2.29
C THR A 7 -15.91 2.40 3.17
N HIS A 8 -15.74 2.85 4.41
CA HIS A 8 -14.59 2.56 5.29
C HIS A 8 -13.23 2.87 4.63
N ILE A 9 -13.20 3.75 3.62
CA ILE A 9 -11.97 4.27 3.04
C ILE A 9 -11.70 5.61 3.71
N LEU A 10 -10.63 5.66 4.49
CA LEU A 10 -10.19 6.83 5.24
C LEU A 10 -9.12 7.57 4.45
N ILE A 11 -9.36 8.85 4.15
CA ILE A 11 -8.39 9.73 3.51
C ILE A 11 -8.08 10.88 4.46
N ARG A 12 -6.85 10.95 4.96
CA ARG A 12 -6.39 11.96 5.91
C ARG A 12 -5.24 12.78 5.32
N PRO A 13 -5.39 14.08 5.10
CA PRO A 13 -4.29 14.96 4.77
C PRO A 13 -3.43 15.28 6.01
N ASN A 14 -2.21 15.71 5.77
CA ASN A 14 -1.29 16.26 6.79
C ASN A 14 -0.98 15.31 7.96
N VAL A 15 -0.89 14.00 7.70
CA VAL A 15 -0.49 13.01 8.72
C VAL A 15 1.03 13.06 8.94
N ILE A 16 1.79 13.45 7.92
CA ILE A 16 3.24 13.64 8.01
C ILE A 16 3.55 15.14 7.94
N SER A 17 4.41 15.63 8.83
CA SER A 17 4.84 17.02 8.81
C SER A 17 5.68 17.35 7.56
N PRO A 18 5.69 18.59 7.08
CA PRO A 18 6.53 19.00 5.95
C PRO A 18 8.02 18.72 6.16
N GLU A 19 8.49 18.76 7.38
CA GLU A 19 9.88 18.42 7.74
C GLU A 19 10.12 16.92 7.59
N GLY A 20 9.24 16.08 8.13
CA GLY A 20 9.30 14.64 7.98
C GLY A 20 9.28 14.20 6.52
N ILE A 21 8.43 14.83 5.70
CA ILE A 21 8.37 14.58 4.25
C ILE A 21 9.73 14.89 3.59
N ARG A 22 10.32 16.07 3.86
CA ARG A 22 11.63 16.44 3.28
C ARG A 22 12.70 15.42 3.62
N GLU A 23 12.81 15.02 4.88
CA GLU A 23 13.81 14.04 5.31
C GLU A 23 13.61 12.67 4.64
N MET A 24 12.37 12.18 4.56
CA MET A 24 12.04 10.92 3.90
C MET A 24 12.35 10.96 2.40
N VAL A 25 11.95 12.03 1.70
CA VAL A 25 12.23 12.20 0.27
C VAL A 25 13.72 12.35 -0.01
N ASP A 26 14.46 13.06 0.84
CA ASP A 26 15.90 13.21 0.71
C ASP A 26 16.64 11.88 0.90
N HIS A 27 16.18 11.04 1.82
CA HIS A 27 16.69 9.69 1.99
C HIS A 27 16.43 8.85 0.74
N ILE A 28 15.17 8.81 0.25
CA ILE A 28 14.77 8.03 -0.92
C ILE A 28 15.61 8.41 -2.16
N LYS A 29 15.83 9.70 -2.38
CA LYS A 29 16.61 10.19 -3.53
C LYS A 29 18.09 9.77 -3.49
N LYS A 30 18.64 9.45 -2.33
CA LYS A 30 20.04 9.06 -2.12
C LYS A 30 20.24 7.55 -2.00
N SER A 31 19.16 6.80 -1.75
CA SER A 31 19.23 5.37 -1.52
C SER A 31 19.15 4.57 -2.82
N PRO A 32 19.80 3.41 -2.91
CA PRO A 32 19.56 2.47 -4.00
C PRO A 32 18.12 1.97 -3.93
N CYS A 33 17.58 1.51 -5.06
CA CYS A 33 16.29 0.86 -5.11
C CYS A 33 16.36 -0.43 -5.90
N GLU A 34 15.53 -1.40 -5.51
CA GLU A 34 15.44 -2.71 -6.14
C GLU A 34 14.01 -2.94 -6.65
N ASP A 35 13.89 -3.65 -7.77
CA ASP A 35 12.58 -4.01 -8.32
C ASP A 35 11.83 -4.93 -7.33
N LEU A 36 10.58 -4.60 -7.05
CA LEU A 36 9.77 -5.35 -6.10
C LEU A 36 9.05 -6.51 -6.80
N SER A 37 9.15 -7.69 -6.21
CA SER A 37 8.50 -8.89 -6.69
C SER A 37 7.00 -8.94 -6.33
N VAL A 38 6.25 -9.77 -7.06
CA VAL A 38 4.87 -10.16 -6.76
C VAL A 38 4.82 -11.67 -6.49
N PHE A 39 3.78 -12.10 -5.79
CA PHE A 39 3.53 -13.52 -5.54
C PHE A 39 3.30 -14.25 -6.87
N ASP A 40 4.05 -15.32 -7.09
CA ASP A 40 3.91 -16.20 -8.26
C ASP A 40 3.02 -17.40 -7.92
N ALA A 41 1.73 -17.24 -8.15
CA ALA A 41 0.74 -18.28 -7.90
C ALA A 41 0.95 -19.52 -8.79
N GLU A 42 1.44 -19.34 -10.03
CA GLU A 42 1.62 -20.44 -10.97
C GLU A 42 2.74 -21.38 -10.50
N THR A 43 3.90 -20.84 -10.18
CA THR A 43 5.03 -21.62 -9.64
C THR A 43 4.72 -22.21 -8.28
N THR A 44 4.09 -21.43 -7.39
CA THR A 44 3.66 -21.90 -6.06
C THR A 44 2.71 -23.09 -6.16
N ASN A 45 1.71 -23.05 -7.04
CA ASN A 45 0.78 -24.15 -7.23
C ASN A 45 1.43 -25.41 -7.84
N LYS A 46 2.48 -25.24 -8.66
CA LYS A 46 3.20 -26.36 -9.29
C LYS A 46 4.16 -27.04 -8.31
N THR A 47 4.83 -26.28 -7.49
CA THR A 47 5.92 -26.76 -6.62
C THR A 47 5.47 -27.04 -5.19
N GLY A 48 4.39 -26.39 -4.74
CA GLY A 48 3.96 -26.38 -3.33
C GLY A 48 4.78 -25.44 -2.44
N GLU A 49 5.77 -24.73 -3.01
CA GLU A 49 6.61 -23.77 -2.30
C GLU A 49 6.24 -22.36 -2.71
N THR A 50 6.19 -21.43 -1.74
CA THR A 50 5.91 -20.01 -2.01
C THR A 50 6.96 -19.42 -2.94
N SER A 51 6.53 -18.89 -4.06
CA SER A 51 7.38 -18.28 -5.08
C SER A 51 7.06 -16.81 -5.29
N TRP A 52 8.10 -16.02 -5.57
CA TRP A 52 8.01 -14.60 -5.85
C TRP A 52 8.79 -14.26 -7.10
N GLN A 53 8.23 -13.43 -7.98
CA GLN A 53 8.89 -13.00 -9.20
C GLN A 53 8.67 -11.52 -9.48
N VAL A 54 9.60 -10.91 -10.21
CA VAL A 54 9.41 -9.57 -10.75
C VAL A 54 8.55 -9.67 -12.01
N ASP A 55 7.30 -9.21 -11.92
CA ASP A 55 6.38 -9.10 -13.05
C ASP A 55 5.96 -7.64 -13.26
N LYS A 56 6.73 -6.95 -14.08
CA LYS A 56 6.48 -5.54 -14.40
C LYS A 56 5.19 -5.28 -15.17
N LYS A 57 4.50 -6.31 -15.66
CA LYS A 57 3.15 -6.16 -16.26
C LYS A 57 2.07 -6.06 -15.20
N THR A 58 2.31 -6.62 -14.03
CA THR A 58 1.40 -6.59 -12.88
C THR A 58 1.78 -5.46 -11.93
N ARG A 59 3.07 -5.34 -11.61
CA ARG A 59 3.59 -4.34 -10.69
C ARG A 59 4.95 -3.84 -11.16
N ASP A 60 5.05 -2.57 -11.57
CA ASP A 60 6.31 -1.91 -11.86
C ASP A 60 6.59 -0.86 -10.78
N THR A 61 7.24 -1.29 -9.72
CA THR A 61 7.62 -0.45 -8.58
C THR A 61 8.92 -0.96 -7.95
N GLN A 62 9.62 -0.08 -7.28
CA GLN A 62 10.88 -0.36 -6.59
C GLN A 62 10.71 -0.17 -5.09
N ILE A 63 11.38 -1.03 -4.32
CA ILE A 63 11.53 -0.86 -2.87
C ILE A 63 12.82 -0.09 -2.57
N VAL A 64 12.73 0.81 -1.60
CA VAL A 64 13.84 1.61 -1.11
C VAL A 64 14.18 1.16 0.30
N PRO A 65 15.43 0.83 0.62
CA PRO A 65 15.85 0.52 1.98
C PRO A 65 15.55 1.67 2.94
N MET A 66 15.01 1.36 4.09
CA MET A 66 14.67 2.38 5.10
C MET A 66 15.87 2.80 5.94
N ASP A 67 16.79 1.89 6.21
CA ASP A 67 18.00 2.16 7.02
C ASP A 67 17.68 3.04 8.26
N ASN A 68 18.27 4.22 8.31
CA ASN A 68 18.07 5.18 9.39
C ASN A 68 16.67 5.81 9.43
N LEU A 69 15.83 5.62 8.40
CA LEU A 69 14.44 6.08 8.41
C LEU A 69 13.52 5.18 9.24
N TYR A 70 13.89 3.93 9.47
CA TYR A 70 13.01 2.96 10.11
C TYR A 70 12.38 3.46 11.42
N PRO A 71 13.12 4.02 12.39
CA PRO A 71 12.54 4.49 13.64
C PRO A 71 11.49 5.60 13.44
N LYS A 72 11.72 6.48 12.47
CA LYS A 72 10.80 7.59 12.14
C LYS A 72 9.52 7.08 11.47
N VAL A 73 9.64 6.11 10.56
CA VAL A 73 8.49 5.47 9.92
C VAL A 73 7.68 4.67 10.95
N GLU A 74 8.35 3.96 11.86
CA GLU A 74 7.69 3.23 12.94
C GLU A 74 6.92 4.18 13.89
N GLU A 75 7.49 5.33 14.23
CA GLU A 75 6.81 6.35 15.03
C GLU A 75 5.59 6.92 14.32
N LEU A 76 5.71 7.21 13.01
CA LEU A 76 4.59 7.64 12.17
C LEU A 76 3.46 6.61 12.19
N LEU A 77 3.77 5.33 11.98
CA LEU A 77 2.79 4.24 11.98
C LEU A 77 2.10 4.10 13.33
N ARG A 78 2.86 4.10 14.42
CA ARG A 78 2.33 4.02 15.79
C ARG A 78 1.39 5.19 16.10
N HIS A 79 1.75 6.41 15.68
CA HIS A 79 0.88 7.57 15.81
C HIS A 79 -0.39 7.43 14.97
N ALA A 80 -0.28 7.07 13.69
CA ALA A 80 -1.42 6.90 12.80
C ALA A 80 -2.38 5.81 13.31
N VAL A 81 -1.86 4.67 13.75
CA VAL A 81 -2.67 3.59 14.32
C VAL A 81 -3.42 4.07 15.56
N LYS A 82 -2.71 4.62 16.53
CA LYS A 82 -3.29 4.99 17.82
C LYS A 82 -4.30 6.15 17.72
N GLU A 83 -3.93 7.21 17.00
CA GLU A 83 -4.68 8.47 17.04
C GLU A 83 -5.69 8.62 15.88
N ILE A 84 -5.57 7.80 14.83
CA ILE A 84 -6.41 7.95 13.64
C ILE A 84 -7.16 6.65 13.31
N ILE A 85 -6.44 5.53 13.16
CA ILE A 85 -6.99 4.28 12.63
C ILE A 85 -7.89 3.59 13.65
N ASN A 86 -7.38 3.34 14.86
CA ASN A 86 -8.16 2.70 15.92
C ASN A 86 -9.45 3.47 16.23
N PRO A 87 -9.43 4.81 16.40
CA PRO A 87 -10.66 5.57 16.62
C PRO A 87 -11.64 5.54 15.44
N PHE A 88 -11.12 5.56 14.20
CA PHE A 88 -11.98 5.59 13.02
C PHE A 88 -12.71 4.26 12.79
N TYR A 89 -11.99 3.14 12.91
CA TYR A 89 -12.58 1.81 12.69
C TYR A 89 -13.23 1.21 13.95
N GLY A 90 -12.99 1.78 15.13
CA GLY A 90 -13.44 1.21 16.39
C GLY A 90 -12.78 -0.13 16.73
N ILE A 91 -11.52 -0.30 16.34
CA ILE A 91 -10.71 -1.50 16.56
C ILE A 91 -9.48 -1.18 17.40
N GLU A 92 -8.77 -2.22 17.81
CA GLU A 92 -7.44 -2.12 18.40
C GLU A 92 -6.48 -2.95 17.54
N VAL A 93 -5.63 -2.27 16.78
CA VAL A 93 -4.57 -2.91 15.99
C VAL A 93 -3.56 -3.54 16.95
N SER A 94 -3.30 -4.83 16.78
CA SER A 94 -2.41 -5.62 17.65
C SER A 94 -0.97 -5.67 17.13
N SER A 95 -0.79 -5.66 15.81
CA SER A 95 0.52 -5.72 15.17
C SER A 95 0.52 -5.06 13.79
N SER A 96 1.70 -4.80 13.26
CA SER A 96 1.88 -4.36 11.88
C SER A 96 3.06 -5.07 11.22
N GLU A 97 2.98 -5.24 9.90
CA GLU A 97 4.12 -5.70 9.11
C GLU A 97 5.23 -4.64 9.08
N ILE A 98 6.43 -5.05 8.66
CA ILE A 98 7.51 -4.12 8.36
C ILE A 98 7.06 -3.23 7.18
N PRO A 99 7.05 -1.90 7.33
CA PRO A 99 6.63 -1.01 6.28
C PRO A 99 7.55 -1.08 5.06
N GLN A 100 7.01 -0.75 3.90
CA GLN A 100 7.76 -0.68 2.64
C GLN A 100 7.77 0.75 2.12
N VAL A 101 8.95 1.29 1.84
CA VAL A 101 9.12 2.56 1.13
C VAL A 101 9.21 2.26 -0.36
N LEU A 102 8.29 2.84 -1.14
CA LEU A 102 8.11 2.54 -2.55
C LEU A 102 8.41 3.72 -3.45
N SER A 103 9.06 3.44 -4.58
CA SER A 103 9.35 4.39 -5.65
C SER A 103 8.76 3.89 -6.97
N TYR A 104 7.92 4.70 -7.61
CA TYR A 104 7.37 4.46 -8.94
C TYR A 104 7.97 5.46 -9.92
N GLY A 105 8.73 4.98 -10.90
CA GLY A 105 9.22 5.78 -12.02
C GLY A 105 8.17 5.95 -13.12
N VAL A 106 8.53 6.56 -14.25
CA VAL A 106 7.65 6.67 -15.43
C VAL A 106 7.28 5.28 -15.93
N GLY A 107 5.98 5.04 -16.15
CA GLY A 107 5.41 3.73 -16.44
C GLY A 107 5.09 2.90 -15.19
N GLY A 108 5.65 3.28 -14.04
CA GLY A 108 5.44 2.59 -12.77
C GLY A 108 3.98 2.55 -12.36
N HIS A 109 3.51 1.37 -11.99
CA HIS A 109 2.10 1.10 -11.68
C HIS A 109 1.94 -0.14 -10.81
N TYR A 110 0.73 -0.36 -10.30
CA TYR A 110 0.30 -1.62 -9.73
C TYR A 110 -1.15 -1.88 -10.14
N LYS A 111 -1.38 -2.98 -10.87
CA LYS A 111 -2.73 -3.36 -11.29
C LYS A 111 -3.66 -3.54 -10.11
N PRO A 112 -4.99 -3.41 -10.32
CA PRO A 112 -5.97 -3.68 -9.27
C PRO A 112 -5.76 -5.05 -8.63
N HIS A 113 -5.66 -5.06 -7.29
CA HIS A 113 -5.38 -6.23 -6.46
C HIS A 113 -6.03 -6.10 -5.09
N ILE A 114 -5.91 -7.16 -4.30
CA ILE A 114 -6.40 -7.28 -2.92
C ILE A 114 -5.22 -7.61 -2.03
N ASP A 115 -5.16 -7.05 -0.83
CA ASP A 115 -4.02 -7.19 0.06
C ASP A 115 -4.11 -8.39 1.02
N GLY A 116 -5.30 -8.67 1.57
CA GLY A 116 -5.47 -9.64 2.67
C GLY A 116 -6.13 -10.95 2.28
N GLU A 117 -6.84 -11.01 1.17
CA GLU A 117 -7.66 -12.16 0.79
C GLU A 117 -7.35 -12.66 -0.62
N SER A 118 -7.63 -13.94 -0.85
CA SER A 118 -7.58 -14.56 -2.17
C SER A 118 -8.73 -15.54 -2.38
N ILE A 119 -9.00 -15.88 -3.64
CA ILE A 119 -10.00 -16.88 -3.98
C ILE A 119 -9.44 -18.28 -3.77
N TRP A 120 -10.17 -19.07 -2.99
CA TRP A 120 -9.91 -20.48 -2.76
C TRP A 120 -11.00 -21.31 -3.47
N VAL A 121 -10.59 -22.42 -4.10
CA VAL A 121 -11.52 -23.38 -4.68
C VAL A 121 -11.72 -24.52 -3.69
N THR A 122 -12.95 -24.72 -3.24
CA THR A 122 -13.28 -25.84 -2.34
C THR A 122 -13.21 -27.18 -3.08
N PRO A 123 -13.14 -28.34 -2.37
CA PRO A 123 -13.20 -29.64 -3.00
C PRO A 123 -14.50 -29.89 -3.82
N LYS A 124 -15.55 -29.09 -3.60
CA LYS A 124 -16.80 -29.12 -4.36
C LYS A 124 -16.79 -28.20 -5.57
N GLY A 125 -15.68 -27.50 -5.84
CA GLY A 125 -15.55 -26.55 -6.95
C GLY A 125 -16.13 -25.16 -6.67
N GLU A 126 -16.51 -24.85 -5.43
CA GLU A 126 -17.03 -23.53 -5.07
C GLU A 126 -15.87 -22.55 -4.86
N HIS A 127 -16.03 -21.33 -5.36
CA HIS A 127 -15.07 -20.24 -5.16
C HIS A 127 -15.46 -19.46 -3.91
N ILE A 128 -14.57 -19.41 -2.92
CA ILE A 128 -14.77 -18.65 -1.69
C ILE A 128 -13.61 -17.68 -1.45
N TRP A 129 -13.90 -16.49 -0.96
CA TRP A 129 -12.90 -15.58 -0.44
C TRP A 129 -12.39 -16.05 0.91
N LYS A 130 -11.08 -16.03 1.10
CA LYS A 130 -10.45 -16.44 2.34
C LYS A 130 -9.23 -15.57 2.61
N LYS A 131 -9.02 -15.24 3.90
CA LYS A 131 -7.81 -14.56 4.37
C LYS A 131 -6.58 -15.40 3.97
N SER A 132 -5.71 -14.83 3.16
CA SER A 132 -4.47 -15.46 2.66
C SER A 132 -3.22 -14.90 3.32
N THR A 133 -3.30 -13.69 3.85
CA THR A 133 -2.29 -13.02 4.65
C THR A 133 -2.94 -12.44 5.90
N ASP A 134 -2.20 -12.30 6.97
CA ASP A 134 -2.71 -11.73 8.22
C ASP A 134 -2.68 -10.19 8.14
N ARG A 135 -3.62 -9.65 7.36
CA ARG A 135 -3.79 -8.22 7.09
C ARG A 135 -5.26 -7.86 7.22
N ASP A 136 -5.59 -7.00 8.15
CA ASP A 136 -6.95 -6.48 8.33
C ASP A 136 -7.08 -5.07 7.77
N ILE A 137 -6.04 -4.27 7.92
CA ILE A 137 -5.99 -2.87 7.50
C ILE A 137 -4.77 -2.61 6.62
N SER A 138 -5.00 -1.94 5.49
CA SER A 138 -3.97 -1.42 4.58
C SER A 138 -3.79 0.07 4.77
N MET A 139 -2.55 0.52 4.81
CA MET A 139 -2.16 1.93 4.99
C MET A 139 -1.21 2.36 3.90
N VAL A 140 -1.49 3.51 3.29
CA VAL A 140 -0.61 4.13 2.28
C VAL A 140 -0.38 5.59 2.66
N PHE A 141 0.88 5.98 2.81
CA PHE A 141 1.29 7.36 3.08
C PHE A 141 2.01 7.92 1.86
N TYR A 142 1.68 9.13 1.46
CA TYR A 142 2.25 9.79 0.29
C TYR A 142 3.28 10.84 0.68
N LEU A 143 4.40 10.86 -0.05
CA LEU A 143 5.55 11.69 0.31
C LEU A 143 5.77 12.86 -0.65
N ASN A 144 5.18 12.82 -1.86
CA ASN A 144 5.35 13.88 -2.86
C ASN A 144 4.17 13.96 -3.81
N ASP A 145 4.12 15.04 -4.61
CA ASP A 145 3.16 15.30 -5.67
C ASP A 145 3.80 15.87 -6.96
N ASP A 146 5.15 15.93 -7.01
CA ASP A 146 5.93 16.42 -8.13
C ASP A 146 6.03 15.40 -9.29
N PHE A 147 4.91 14.73 -9.58
CA PHE A 147 4.74 13.76 -10.66
C PHE A 147 3.37 13.90 -11.34
N GLU A 148 3.19 13.27 -12.51
CA GLU A 148 1.90 13.18 -13.21
C GLU A 148 1.48 11.72 -13.36
N GLY A 149 0.16 11.46 -13.46
CA GLY A 149 -0.39 10.12 -13.35
C GLY A 149 -0.26 9.58 -11.94
N GLY A 150 -0.17 8.26 -11.78
CA GLY A 150 0.09 7.61 -10.50
C GLY A 150 -1.02 7.76 -9.46
N ASP A 151 -2.25 8.03 -9.89
CA ASP A 151 -3.40 8.11 -8.98
C ASP A 151 -3.64 6.74 -8.32
N PHE A 152 -4.10 6.78 -7.07
CA PHE A 152 -4.53 5.60 -6.35
C PHE A 152 -6.03 5.39 -6.58
N ILE A 153 -6.40 4.20 -7.01
CA ILE A 153 -7.78 3.92 -7.43
C ILE A 153 -8.41 2.78 -6.63
N PHE A 154 -9.71 2.92 -6.39
CA PHE A 154 -10.61 1.84 -5.94
C PHE A 154 -11.69 1.66 -7.02
N PRO A 155 -11.47 0.77 -8.02
CA PRO A 155 -12.38 0.65 -9.16
C PRO A 155 -13.83 0.37 -8.78
N ASP A 156 -14.05 -0.57 -7.85
CA ASP A 156 -15.39 -1.00 -7.44
C ASP A 156 -16.15 0.07 -6.64
N HIS A 157 -15.41 1.00 -6.02
CA HIS A 157 -15.98 2.14 -5.30
C HIS A 157 -16.07 3.41 -6.16
N HIS A 158 -15.56 3.40 -7.40
CA HIS A 158 -15.45 4.58 -8.27
C HIS A 158 -14.69 5.75 -7.61
N ILE A 159 -13.71 5.42 -6.74
CA ILE A 159 -12.89 6.39 -6.03
C ILE A 159 -11.52 6.47 -6.70
N ARG A 160 -11.08 7.69 -6.93
CA ARG A 160 -9.75 8.05 -7.41
C ARG A 160 -9.15 9.06 -6.45
N VAL A 161 -7.97 8.77 -5.94
CA VAL A 161 -7.25 9.63 -5.01
C VAL A 161 -6.00 10.15 -5.71
N ARG A 162 -5.91 11.46 -5.87
CA ARG A 162 -4.66 12.12 -6.27
C ARG A 162 -3.78 12.22 -5.03
N PRO A 163 -2.57 11.61 -5.03
CA PRO A 163 -1.65 11.72 -3.89
C PRO A 163 -1.25 13.16 -3.60
N GLU A 164 -1.21 13.51 -2.31
CA GLU A 164 -0.68 14.78 -1.80
C GLU A 164 0.36 14.50 -0.72
N PRO A 165 1.43 15.32 -0.60
CA PRO A 165 2.46 15.13 0.40
C PRO A 165 1.88 15.14 1.82
N GLY A 166 2.18 14.10 2.61
CA GLY A 166 1.68 13.96 3.98
C GLY A 166 0.28 13.35 4.11
N MET A 167 -0.39 13.05 3.00
CA MET A 167 -1.68 12.35 3.01
C MET A 167 -1.50 10.88 3.37
N MET A 168 -2.47 10.33 4.10
CA MET A 168 -2.65 8.90 4.34
C MET A 168 -3.97 8.44 3.72
N VAL A 169 -3.95 7.28 3.07
CA VAL A 169 -5.14 6.50 2.71
C VAL A 169 -5.10 5.19 3.48
N CYS A 170 -6.20 4.84 4.13
CA CYS A 170 -6.34 3.63 4.92
C CYS A 170 -7.68 2.96 4.62
N PHE A 171 -7.68 1.62 4.53
CA PHE A 171 -8.86 0.83 4.15
C PHE A 171 -8.71 -0.62 4.63
N PRO A 172 -9.82 -1.37 4.77
CA PRO A 172 -9.76 -2.79 5.08
C PRO A 172 -9.08 -3.58 3.96
N SER A 173 -8.27 -4.59 4.32
CA SER A 173 -7.50 -5.39 3.35
C SER A 173 -8.32 -6.48 2.64
N SER A 174 -9.65 -6.50 2.80
CA SER A 174 -10.55 -7.51 2.24
C SER A 174 -10.83 -7.33 0.74
N HIS A 175 -11.44 -8.36 0.12
CA HIS A 175 -11.77 -8.38 -1.30
C HIS A 175 -12.75 -7.29 -1.75
N HIS A 176 -13.45 -6.64 -0.83
CA HIS A 176 -14.31 -5.50 -1.13
C HIS A 176 -13.51 -4.23 -1.49
N TYR A 177 -12.21 -4.20 -1.21
CA TYR A 177 -11.35 -3.02 -1.40
C TYR A 177 -10.26 -3.31 -2.44
N VAL A 178 -10.69 -3.76 -3.63
CA VAL A 178 -9.82 -3.84 -4.81
C VAL A 178 -9.27 -2.46 -5.10
N HIS A 179 -7.95 -2.35 -5.16
CA HIS A 179 -7.26 -1.07 -5.35
C HIS A 179 -6.02 -1.23 -6.24
N GLY A 180 -5.55 -0.11 -6.77
CA GLY A 180 -4.38 -0.11 -7.66
C GLY A 180 -3.73 1.26 -7.76
N VAL A 181 -2.61 1.29 -8.47
CA VAL A 181 -1.86 2.51 -8.80
C VAL A 181 -1.82 2.65 -10.31
N GLU A 182 -2.38 3.74 -10.84
CA GLU A 182 -2.30 4.03 -12.28
C GLU A 182 -0.87 4.34 -12.71
N PRO A 183 -0.54 4.20 -13.99
CA PRO A 183 0.80 4.50 -14.48
C PRO A 183 1.22 5.94 -14.19
N VAL A 184 2.42 6.11 -13.65
CA VAL A 184 3.09 7.41 -13.56
C VAL A 184 3.49 7.83 -14.97
N THR A 185 3.09 9.03 -15.40
CA THR A 185 3.38 9.54 -16.76
C THR A 185 4.56 10.49 -16.79
N ARG A 186 4.88 11.14 -15.67
CA ARG A 186 6.04 12.01 -15.50
C ARG A 186 6.51 12.04 -14.05
N GLY A 187 7.81 12.19 -13.84
CA GLY A 187 8.40 12.29 -12.50
C GLY A 187 8.54 10.95 -11.78
N LYS A 188 8.57 11.00 -10.46
CA LYS A 188 8.63 9.82 -9.59
C LYS A 188 7.64 9.99 -8.44
N ARG A 189 6.86 8.94 -8.14
CA ARG A 189 5.92 8.89 -7.03
C ARG A 189 6.53 8.09 -5.88
N TYR A 190 6.51 8.67 -4.67
CA TYR A 190 7.01 8.04 -3.46
C TYR A 190 5.88 7.80 -2.45
N SER A 191 5.86 6.61 -1.86
CA SER A 191 4.89 6.25 -0.83
C SER A 191 5.48 5.29 0.19
N ILE A 192 4.86 5.23 1.37
CA ILE A 192 5.10 4.19 2.37
C ILE A 192 3.83 3.36 2.44
N VAL A 193 3.96 2.03 2.40
CA VAL A 193 2.83 1.12 2.61
C VAL A 193 3.11 0.23 3.81
N CYS A 194 2.05 -0.08 4.54
CA CYS A 194 2.09 -0.99 5.68
C CYS A 194 0.75 -1.66 5.86
N TRP A 195 0.76 -2.84 6.46
CA TRP A 195 -0.44 -3.61 6.79
C TRP A 195 -0.47 -3.91 8.28
N ALA A 196 -1.67 -3.99 8.83
CA ALA A 196 -1.90 -4.22 10.26
C ALA A 196 -3.02 -5.23 10.51
N THR A 197 -2.96 -5.84 11.71
CA THR A 197 -3.89 -6.86 12.22
C THR A 197 -4.50 -6.40 13.54
#